data_2db56c98c9cb91d0cc67d3294b942231
#
_entry.id   2db56c98c9cb91d0cc67d3294b942231
#
_cell.length_a   1.000
_cell.length_b   1.000
_cell.length_c   1.000
_cell.angle_alpha   90.00
_cell.angle_beta   90.00
_cell.angle_gamma   90.00
#
_symmetry.space_group_name_H-M   'P 1'
#
loop_
_entity.id
_entity.type
_entity.pdbx_description
1 polymer ?
#
loop_
_entity_poly.entity_id
_entity_poly.type
_entity_poly.pdbx_seq_one_letter_code
_entity_poly.pdbx_strand_id
1 'polypeptide(L)'
;MKELYPGDQGIWVQYLQLALQRAGQQVMLDGIFGPKTCAAVEKVMGSSGKCAVKEAQWNRLLPFLRGYITHEVKAGDTFFSIAKMYDTTMERVMHANPGTDAGALQIGSTVVVPLSFPLVSGEVPYTSLLTGWIIEGLQARYPYLQVGTIGRSVMGTPLWSLQLGNGPVEVGYNASFHANESITTPVLLKFAERLLEAYADERMYEELYPERLFEEYSLYLVPLVNPDGVDLVNGLLTEGFYYRRAVRIASGFPDIPFPDGWKANIQGVDLNLQFPAGWDMAKKIKFEQGYNRPAPRDYVGQTPLSVPESIAMFDFTRNHDFSLILAYHTQGEVIYWKYLDEEPEGARRIAEYFAKVSGYRIEETPAASGYAGYKDWFINFYDRPGYTIEAGLGENPLPMEQFSKIYKDNVGILL
;
A
#
# COMPACT_ATOMS: atom_id res chain seq x y z
N MET A 1 -16.73 3.25 -11.97
CA MET A 1 -16.45 4.22 -10.89
C MET A 1 -17.74 4.82 -10.39
N LYS A 2 -17.77 5.25 -9.11
CA LYS A 2 -18.97 5.86 -8.52
C LYS A 2 -19.26 7.22 -9.16
N GLU A 3 -20.50 7.46 -9.55
CA GLU A 3 -20.93 8.80 -9.93
C GLU A 3 -20.99 9.71 -8.70
N LEU A 4 -20.54 10.97 -8.85
CA LEU A 4 -20.49 11.94 -7.76
C LEU A 4 -21.27 13.20 -8.12
N TYR A 5 -21.98 13.72 -7.13
CA TYR A 5 -22.81 14.92 -7.23
C TYR A 5 -22.50 15.90 -6.08
N PRO A 6 -22.80 17.19 -6.25
CA PRO A 6 -22.72 18.15 -5.15
C PRO A 6 -23.50 17.66 -3.92
N GLY A 7 -22.85 17.68 -2.76
CA GLY A 7 -23.36 17.17 -1.49
C GLY A 7 -22.85 15.77 -1.11
N ASP A 8 -22.30 15.01 -2.06
CA ASP A 8 -21.67 13.73 -1.74
C ASP A 8 -20.47 13.90 -0.83
N GLN A 9 -20.19 12.85 -0.04
CA GLN A 9 -19.08 12.82 0.93
C GLN A 9 -18.34 11.46 0.91
N GLY A 10 -17.14 11.47 1.46
CA GLY A 10 -16.31 10.28 1.71
C GLY A 10 -15.16 10.08 0.73
N ILE A 11 -14.61 8.86 0.72
CA ILE A 11 -13.35 8.53 0.06
C ILE A 11 -13.35 8.80 -1.46
N TRP A 12 -14.46 8.59 -2.15
CA TRP A 12 -14.58 8.89 -3.57
C TRP A 12 -14.43 10.38 -3.88
N VAL A 13 -14.95 11.24 -2.96
CA VAL A 13 -14.77 12.70 -3.08
C VAL A 13 -13.35 13.10 -2.78
N GLN A 14 -12.66 12.48 -1.81
CA GLN A 14 -11.24 12.73 -1.58
C GLN A 14 -10.39 12.37 -2.80
N TYR A 15 -10.68 11.25 -3.48
CA TYR A 15 -9.97 10.89 -4.72
C TYR A 15 -10.27 11.86 -5.87
N LEU A 16 -11.50 12.35 -5.98
CA LEU A 16 -11.84 13.42 -6.90
C LEU A 16 -11.02 14.68 -6.59
N GLN A 17 -10.98 15.09 -5.33
CA GLN A 17 -10.23 16.28 -4.89
C GLN A 17 -8.72 16.11 -5.13
N LEU A 18 -8.15 14.93 -4.86
CA LEU A 18 -6.75 14.61 -5.18
C LEU A 18 -6.47 14.75 -6.68
N ALA A 19 -7.34 14.21 -7.53
CA ALA A 19 -7.20 14.36 -8.98
C ALA A 19 -7.28 15.83 -9.43
N LEU A 20 -8.18 16.61 -8.84
CA LEU A 20 -8.34 18.04 -9.13
C LEU A 20 -7.12 18.86 -8.67
N GLN A 21 -6.55 18.57 -7.48
CA GLN A 21 -5.31 19.21 -7.04
C GLN A 21 -4.17 18.95 -8.02
N ARG A 22 -4.00 17.69 -8.42
CA ARG A 22 -2.98 17.27 -9.38
C ARG A 22 -3.21 17.86 -10.79
N ALA A 23 -4.46 18.21 -11.11
CA ALA A 23 -4.84 18.97 -12.29
C ALA A 23 -4.68 20.50 -12.10
N GLY A 24 -3.98 20.95 -11.03
CA GLY A 24 -3.67 22.35 -10.79
C GLY A 24 -4.80 23.16 -10.13
N GLN A 25 -5.81 22.51 -9.53
CA GLN A 25 -6.89 23.21 -8.85
C GLN A 25 -6.64 23.31 -7.34
N GLN A 26 -7.01 24.44 -6.74
CA GLN A 26 -6.91 24.67 -5.30
C GLN A 26 -8.17 24.17 -4.60
N VAL A 27 -8.19 22.90 -4.19
CA VAL A 27 -9.27 22.28 -3.42
C VAL A 27 -8.70 21.63 -2.16
N MET A 28 -9.50 21.53 -1.10
CA MET A 28 -9.14 20.78 0.11
C MET A 28 -9.49 19.31 -0.09
N LEU A 29 -8.72 18.42 0.55
CA LEU A 29 -8.97 16.95 0.56
C LEU A 29 -9.88 16.57 1.73
N ASP A 30 -10.98 17.32 1.92
CA ASP A 30 -11.90 17.17 3.05
C ASP A 30 -12.98 16.10 2.83
N GLY A 31 -13.01 15.52 1.64
CA GLY A 31 -14.01 14.52 1.27
C GLY A 31 -15.43 15.07 1.12
N ILE A 32 -15.61 16.38 0.97
CA ILE A 32 -16.94 17.02 0.82
C ILE A 32 -17.05 17.61 -0.58
N PHE A 33 -18.02 17.15 -1.37
CA PHE A 33 -18.29 17.71 -2.69
C PHE A 33 -19.07 19.04 -2.55
N GLY A 34 -18.37 20.05 -2.05
CA GLY A 34 -18.91 21.40 -1.86
C GLY A 34 -18.75 22.31 -3.09
N PRO A 35 -19.11 23.60 -2.95
CA PRO A 35 -19.04 24.59 -4.05
C PRO A 35 -17.63 24.77 -4.64
N LYS A 36 -16.56 24.68 -3.82
CA LYS A 36 -15.18 24.77 -4.29
C LYS A 36 -14.78 23.57 -5.16
N THR A 37 -15.17 22.37 -4.74
CA THR A 37 -14.96 21.14 -5.53
C THR A 37 -15.75 21.22 -6.85
N CYS A 38 -16.99 21.70 -6.80
CA CYS A 38 -17.82 21.90 -8.00
C CYS A 38 -17.15 22.86 -8.99
N ALA A 39 -16.72 24.04 -8.54
CA ALA A 39 -16.02 25.00 -9.39
C ALA A 39 -14.73 24.45 -10.02
N ALA A 40 -13.98 23.65 -9.27
CA ALA A 40 -12.79 22.98 -9.77
C ALA A 40 -13.10 21.94 -10.85
N VAL A 41 -14.16 21.12 -10.67
CA VAL A 41 -14.66 20.19 -11.70
C VAL A 41 -15.04 20.94 -12.97
N GLU A 42 -15.83 22.01 -12.87
CA GLU A 42 -16.24 22.81 -14.02
C GLU A 42 -15.03 23.38 -14.79
N LYS A 43 -14.03 23.85 -14.07
CA LYS A 43 -12.81 24.42 -14.66
C LYS A 43 -11.99 23.37 -15.41
N VAL A 44 -11.76 22.17 -14.79
CA VAL A 44 -11.02 21.08 -15.44
C VAL A 44 -11.80 20.50 -16.63
N MET A 45 -13.15 20.47 -16.55
CA MET A 45 -14.01 19.96 -17.63
C MET A 45 -14.25 21.00 -18.74
N GLY A 46 -13.99 22.29 -18.51
CA GLY A 46 -14.29 23.36 -19.45
C GLY A 46 -15.82 23.55 -19.64
N SER A 47 -16.62 23.27 -18.62
CA SER A 47 -18.09 23.33 -18.68
C SER A 47 -18.63 24.09 -17.48
N SER A 48 -19.48 25.09 -17.71
CA SER A 48 -20.14 25.86 -16.65
C SER A 48 -21.49 25.25 -16.30
N GLY A 49 -21.82 25.20 -15.00
CA GLY A 49 -23.13 24.76 -14.48
C GLY A 49 -23.34 23.23 -14.46
N LYS A 50 -22.27 22.43 -14.67
CA LYS A 50 -22.33 20.96 -14.64
C LYS A 50 -21.15 20.38 -13.90
N CYS A 51 -21.25 20.24 -12.58
CA CYS A 51 -20.17 19.72 -11.78
C CYS A 51 -20.33 18.25 -11.36
N ALA A 52 -21.34 17.52 -11.87
CA ALA A 52 -21.43 16.08 -11.65
C ALA A 52 -20.26 15.33 -12.30
N VAL A 53 -19.72 14.35 -11.59
CA VAL A 53 -18.60 13.51 -12.07
C VAL A 53 -19.16 12.12 -12.39
N LYS A 54 -19.29 11.85 -13.67
CA LYS A 54 -19.72 10.57 -14.24
C LYS A 54 -18.54 9.88 -14.91
N GLU A 55 -18.76 8.77 -15.58
CA GLU A 55 -17.72 8.00 -16.26
C GLU A 55 -16.84 8.84 -17.19
N ALA A 56 -17.45 9.68 -18.03
CA ALA A 56 -16.71 10.54 -18.96
C ALA A 56 -15.79 11.55 -18.25
N GLN A 57 -16.21 12.11 -17.12
CA GLN A 57 -15.40 13.00 -16.31
C GLN A 57 -14.29 12.22 -15.59
N TRP A 58 -14.59 11.04 -15.04
CA TRP A 58 -13.59 10.18 -14.44
C TRP A 58 -12.49 9.79 -15.43
N ASN A 59 -12.83 9.46 -16.67
CA ASN A 59 -11.84 9.13 -17.71
C ASN A 59 -10.85 10.27 -17.96
N ARG A 60 -11.27 11.52 -17.80
CA ARG A 60 -10.39 12.71 -17.88
C ARG A 60 -9.57 12.94 -16.62
N LEU A 61 -10.03 12.47 -15.46
CA LEU A 61 -9.39 12.68 -14.16
C LEU A 61 -8.44 11.52 -13.76
N LEU A 62 -8.69 10.33 -14.28
CA LEU A 62 -7.88 9.13 -14.00
C LEU A 62 -6.38 9.30 -14.25
N PRO A 63 -5.92 9.99 -15.30
CA PRO A 63 -4.51 10.27 -15.48
C PRO A 63 -3.85 10.95 -14.27
N PHE A 64 -4.58 11.81 -13.57
CA PHE A 64 -4.10 12.48 -12.36
C PHE A 64 -4.06 11.56 -11.14
N LEU A 65 -4.79 10.44 -11.13
CA LEU A 65 -4.69 9.42 -10.08
C LEU A 65 -3.63 8.37 -10.42
N ARG A 66 -3.50 8.01 -11.70
CA ARG A 66 -2.52 7.04 -12.21
C ARG A 66 -1.13 7.64 -12.45
N GLY A 67 -1.05 8.96 -12.59
CA GLY A 67 0.20 9.70 -12.75
C GLY A 67 0.83 9.65 -14.13
N TYR A 68 0.12 9.18 -15.14
CA TYR A 68 0.57 9.18 -16.53
C TYR A 68 -0.59 9.32 -17.50
N ILE A 69 -0.24 9.69 -18.74
CA ILE A 69 -1.11 9.64 -19.92
C ILE A 69 -0.41 8.87 -21.03
N THR A 70 -1.15 8.54 -22.07
CA THR A 70 -0.60 8.03 -23.32
C THR A 70 -0.75 9.06 -24.42
N HIS A 71 0.29 9.21 -25.27
CA HIS A 71 0.32 10.11 -26.41
C HIS A 71 0.53 9.30 -27.70
N GLU A 72 -0.35 9.49 -28.70
CA GLU A 72 -0.15 8.94 -30.03
C GLU A 72 0.77 9.86 -30.82
N VAL A 73 1.91 9.33 -31.26
CA VAL A 73 2.97 10.07 -31.97
C VAL A 73 2.48 10.59 -33.31
N LYS A 74 2.66 11.88 -33.53
CA LYS A 74 2.34 12.58 -34.79
C LYS A 74 3.59 12.98 -35.55
N ALA A 75 3.43 13.35 -36.80
CA ALA A 75 4.54 13.86 -37.61
C ALA A 75 5.16 15.11 -36.96
N GLY A 76 6.46 15.10 -36.72
CA GLY A 76 7.21 16.18 -36.10
C GLY A 76 7.30 16.10 -34.57
N ASP A 77 6.70 15.09 -33.94
CA ASP A 77 6.86 14.87 -32.50
C ASP A 77 8.27 14.38 -32.16
N THR A 78 8.74 14.83 -31.02
CA THR A 78 9.97 14.38 -30.37
C THR A 78 9.66 14.21 -28.87
N PHE A 79 10.47 13.46 -28.13
CA PHE A 79 10.29 13.37 -26.67
C PHE A 79 10.34 14.75 -26.00
N PHE A 80 11.16 15.68 -26.52
CA PHE A 80 11.21 17.05 -26.04
C PHE A 80 9.90 17.80 -26.28
N SER A 81 9.33 17.75 -27.50
CA SER A 81 8.07 18.43 -27.81
C SER A 81 6.88 17.83 -27.05
N ILE A 82 6.85 16.51 -26.89
CA ILE A 82 5.83 15.78 -26.10
C ILE A 82 5.95 16.18 -24.62
N ALA A 83 7.15 16.13 -24.03
CA ALA A 83 7.38 16.54 -22.64
C ALA A 83 6.91 17.98 -22.38
N LYS A 84 7.26 18.91 -23.27
CA LYS A 84 6.82 20.31 -23.19
C LYS A 84 5.29 20.44 -23.29
N MET A 85 4.64 19.66 -24.15
CA MET A 85 3.17 19.69 -24.33
C MET A 85 2.43 19.30 -23.06
N TYR A 86 3.00 18.39 -22.24
CA TYR A 86 2.36 17.84 -21.05
C TYR A 86 2.98 18.33 -19.73
N ASP A 87 3.81 19.36 -19.78
CA ASP A 87 4.46 19.95 -18.60
C ASP A 87 5.24 18.93 -17.76
N THR A 88 6.03 18.09 -18.44
CA THR A 88 6.92 17.11 -17.84
C THR A 88 8.33 17.23 -18.42
N THR A 89 9.27 16.35 -18.04
CA THR A 89 10.64 16.39 -18.56
C THR A 89 10.88 15.31 -19.63
N MET A 90 11.83 15.57 -20.52
CA MET A 90 12.20 14.61 -21.56
C MET A 90 12.76 13.32 -20.93
N GLU A 91 13.54 13.44 -19.86
CA GLU A 91 14.12 12.32 -19.12
C GLU A 91 13.02 11.38 -18.60
N ARG A 92 11.97 11.93 -17.97
CA ARG A 92 10.82 11.12 -17.50
C ARG A 92 10.11 10.39 -18.63
N VAL A 93 9.95 11.06 -19.79
CA VAL A 93 9.36 10.39 -20.96
C VAL A 93 10.29 9.28 -21.48
N MET A 94 11.61 9.50 -21.49
CA MET A 94 12.59 8.48 -21.88
C MET A 94 12.58 7.28 -20.93
N HIS A 95 12.58 7.51 -19.62
CA HIS A 95 12.55 6.44 -18.62
C HIS A 95 11.27 5.57 -18.71
N ALA A 96 10.14 6.17 -19.06
CA ALA A 96 8.88 5.45 -19.24
C ALA A 96 8.77 4.71 -20.58
N ASN A 97 9.69 4.93 -21.53
CA ASN A 97 9.68 4.34 -22.87
C ASN A 97 11.05 3.77 -23.24
N PRO A 98 11.58 2.81 -22.48
CA PRO A 98 12.89 2.25 -22.76
C PRO A 98 12.91 1.57 -24.15
N GLY A 99 14.04 1.67 -24.86
CA GLY A 99 14.22 1.10 -26.19
C GLY A 99 13.55 1.88 -27.34
N THR A 100 12.86 2.99 -27.04
CA THR A 100 12.33 3.89 -28.09
C THR A 100 13.43 4.86 -28.51
N ASP A 101 13.71 4.92 -29.81
CA ASP A 101 14.67 5.89 -30.37
C ASP A 101 14.10 7.31 -30.25
N ALA A 102 14.71 8.11 -29.37
CA ALA A 102 14.31 9.49 -29.14
C ALA A 102 14.43 10.39 -30.37
N GLY A 103 15.30 10.03 -31.33
CA GLY A 103 15.52 10.73 -32.61
C GLY A 103 14.61 10.30 -33.75
N ALA A 104 13.90 9.16 -33.59
CA ALA A 104 13.10 8.56 -34.66
C ALA A 104 11.80 7.92 -34.15
N LEU A 105 10.94 8.75 -33.57
CA LEU A 105 9.63 8.28 -33.09
C LEU A 105 8.77 7.78 -34.24
N GLN A 106 8.21 6.59 -34.12
CA GLN A 106 7.32 6.02 -35.12
C GLN A 106 5.94 6.68 -35.06
N ILE A 107 5.53 7.33 -36.17
CA ILE A 107 4.20 7.95 -36.25
C ILE A 107 3.11 6.89 -36.05
N GLY A 108 2.11 7.18 -35.21
CA GLY A 108 1.02 6.29 -34.83
C GLY A 108 1.36 5.33 -33.69
N SER A 109 2.61 5.26 -33.23
CA SER A 109 2.94 4.54 -31.99
C SER A 109 2.45 5.30 -30.75
N THR A 110 2.38 4.60 -29.62
CA THR A 110 1.96 5.18 -28.35
C THR A 110 3.17 5.39 -27.44
N VAL A 111 3.29 6.56 -26.87
CA VAL A 111 4.30 6.95 -25.87
C VAL A 111 3.62 7.17 -24.51
N VAL A 112 4.19 6.58 -23.46
CA VAL A 112 3.80 6.85 -22.08
C VAL A 112 4.42 8.17 -21.64
N VAL A 113 3.61 9.06 -21.08
CA VAL A 113 4.03 10.39 -20.62
C VAL A 113 3.76 10.51 -19.14
N PRO A 114 4.77 10.36 -18.26
CA PRO A 114 4.64 10.60 -16.83
C PRO A 114 4.27 12.06 -16.53
N LEU A 115 3.29 12.26 -15.66
CA LEU A 115 2.94 13.58 -15.15
C LEU A 115 3.93 14.01 -14.05
N SER A 116 4.17 15.33 -13.87
CA SER A 116 5.29 15.87 -13.10
C SER A 116 5.09 15.95 -11.57
N PHE A 117 4.05 15.34 -11.02
CA PHE A 117 3.82 15.27 -9.57
C PHE A 117 4.25 13.92 -8.97
N PRO A 118 4.59 13.88 -7.65
CA PRO A 118 4.79 12.63 -6.93
C PRO A 118 3.52 11.78 -6.92
N LEU A 119 3.64 10.50 -7.28
CA LEU A 119 2.48 9.65 -7.45
C LEU A 119 1.89 9.19 -6.12
N VAL A 120 2.74 8.83 -5.15
CA VAL A 120 2.30 8.42 -3.82
C VAL A 120 2.04 9.65 -2.96
N SER A 121 0.76 9.89 -2.64
CA SER A 121 0.33 10.96 -1.72
C SER A 121 0.22 10.41 -0.30
N GLY A 122 0.64 11.22 0.68
CA GLY A 122 0.42 10.96 2.11
C GLY A 122 -0.79 11.70 2.69
N GLU A 123 -1.67 12.24 1.84
CA GLU A 123 -2.74 13.14 2.28
C GLU A 123 -4.14 12.50 2.25
N VAL A 124 -4.27 11.32 1.64
CA VAL A 124 -5.54 10.58 1.53
C VAL A 124 -5.36 9.13 1.96
N PRO A 125 -6.37 8.51 2.59
CA PRO A 125 -6.34 7.10 2.93
C PRO A 125 -6.21 6.21 1.68
N TYR A 126 -5.47 5.11 1.80
CA TYR A 126 -5.31 4.14 0.72
C TYR A 126 -6.36 3.04 0.84
N THR A 127 -7.05 2.81 -0.26
CA THR A 127 -7.96 1.66 -0.49
C THR A 127 -7.33 0.74 -1.53
N SER A 128 -7.94 -0.43 -1.75
CA SER A 128 -7.53 -1.33 -2.82
C SER A 128 -7.52 -0.65 -4.19
N LEU A 129 -8.48 0.24 -4.43
CA LEU A 129 -8.64 0.97 -5.68
C LEU A 129 -7.49 1.96 -5.93
N LEU A 130 -7.19 2.83 -4.95
CA LEU A 130 -6.08 3.79 -5.07
C LEU A 130 -4.74 3.05 -5.16
N THR A 131 -4.54 2.01 -4.34
CA THR A 131 -3.36 1.14 -4.39
C THR A 131 -3.14 0.58 -5.80
N GLY A 132 -4.19 0.05 -6.44
CA GLY A 132 -4.10 -0.46 -7.80
C GLY A 132 -3.72 0.63 -8.82
N TRP A 133 -4.29 1.82 -8.74
CA TRP A 133 -3.95 2.94 -9.63
C TRP A 133 -2.50 3.42 -9.44
N ILE A 134 -2.04 3.47 -8.19
CA ILE A 134 -0.64 3.84 -7.89
C ILE A 134 0.34 2.80 -8.45
N ILE A 135 0.06 1.51 -8.28
CA ILE A 135 0.91 0.43 -8.81
C ILE A 135 0.94 0.47 -10.34
N GLU A 136 -0.21 0.64 -10.99
CA GLU A 136 -0.29 0.83 -12.45
C GLU A 136 0.56 2.03 -12.91
N GLY A 137 0.46 3.14 -12.18
CA GLY A 137 1.24 4.34 -12.47
C GLY A 137 2.74 4.19 -12.25
N LEU A 138 3.16 3.48 -11.19
CA LEU A 138 4.57 3.17 -10.95
C LEU A 138 5.13 2.29 -12.08
N GLN A 139 4.40 1.25 -12.50
CA GLN A 139 4.83 0.39 -13.59
C GLN A 139 4.89 1.14 -14.93
N ALA A 140 3.94 2.04 -15.20
CA ALA A 140 3.94 2.85 -16.40
C ALA A 140 5.11 3.85 -16.44
N ARG A 141 5.48 4.44 -15.30
CA ARG A 141 6.61 5.37 -15.17
C ARG A 141 7.97 4.67 -15.20
N TYR A 142 8.03 3.44 -14.65
CA TYR A 142 9.24 2.66 -14.44
C TYR A 142 9.01 1.22 -14.94
N PRO A 143 9.12 0.97 -16.27
CA PRO A 143 8.78 -0.33 -16.88
C PRO A 143 9.66 -1.51 -16.43
N TYR A 144 10.77 -1.25 -15.76
CA TYR A 144 11.62 -2.26 -15.13
C TYR A 144 11.10 -2.75 -13.77
N LEU A 145 10.09 -2.08 -13.18
CA LEU A 145 9.35 -2.59 -12.03
C LEU A 145 8.55 -3.83 -12.43
N GLN A 146 8.81 -4.95 -11.77
CA GLN A 146 8.02 -6.14 -11.97
C GLN A 146 6.80 -6.11 -11.05
N VAL A 147 5.61 -6.24 -11.63
CA VAL A 147 4.34 -6.23 -10.93
C VAL A 147 3.64 -7.56 -11.14
N GLY A 148 3.24 -8.20 -10.05
CA GLY A 148 2.51 -9.45 -10.05
C GLY A 148 1.38 -9.45 -9.03
N THR A 149 0.77 -10.63 -8.83
CA THR A 149 -0.19 -10.88 -7.76
C THR A 149 0.18 -12.17 -7.05
N ILE A 150 0.12 -12.18 -5.72
CA ILE A 150 0.36 -13.37 -4.92
C ILE A 150 -0.92 -14.19 -4.69
N GLY A 151 -2.08 -13.62 -5.00
CA GLY A 151 -3.41 -14.23 -4.82
C GLY A 151 -4.52 -13.20 -4.89
N ARG A 152 -5.66 -13.58 -4.38
CA ARG A 152 -6.85 -12.72 -4.29
C ARG A 152 -7.49 -12.81 -2.91
N SER A 153 -8.10 -11.72 -2.47
CA SER A 153 -8.87 -11.66 -1.23
C SER A 153 -10.18 -12.44 -1.31
N VAL A 154 -10.92 -12.48 -0.20
CA VAL A 154 -12.27 -13.05 -0.14
C VAL A 154 -13.22 -12.46 -1.19
N MET A 155 -13.12 -11.16 -1.48
CA MET A 155 -13.97 -10.51 -2.48
C MET A 155 -13.39 -10.59 -3.90
N GLY A 156 -12.23 -11.25 -4.08
CA GLY A 156 -11.58 -11.41 -5.36
C GLY A 156 -10.64 -10.24 -5.73
N THR A 157 -10.40 -9.32 -4.81
CA THR A 157 -9.46 -8.20 -4.99
C THR A 157 -8.03 -8.74 -5.08
N PRO A 158 -7.21 -8.33 -6.07
CA PRO A 158 -5.84 -8.81 -6.18
C PRO A 158 -4.97 -8.38 -5.00
N LEU A 159 -4.14 -9.29 -4.50
CA LEU A 159 -3.05 -9.00 -3.60
C LEU A 159 -1.80 -8.76 -4.45
N TRP A 160 -1.46 -7.49 -4.63
CA TRP A 160 -0.36 -7.10 -5.49
C TRP A 160 1.01 -7.39 -4.87
N SER A 161 1.96 -7.79 -5.71
CA SER A 161 3.38 -7.85 -5.39
C SER A 161 4.19 -6.98 -6.34
N LEU A 162 5.19 -6.29 -5.80
CA LEU A 162 6.16 -5.49 -6.53
C LEU A 162 7.53 -6.11 -6.31
N GLN A 163 8.32 -6.27 -7.38
CA GLN A 163 9.73 -6.66 -7.25
C GLN A 163 10.61 -5.55 -7.81
N LEU A 164 11.54 -5.08 -6.97
CA LEU A 164 12.58 -4.11 -7.30
C LEU A 164 13.94 -4.80 -7.22
N GLY A 165 14.73 -4.66 -8.28
CA GLY A 165 16.02 -5.34 -8.38
C GLY A 165 15.90 -6.81 -8.82
N ASN A 166 17.07 -7.41 -9.12
CA ASN A 166 17.20 -8.79 -9.58
C ASN A 166 18.42 -9.49 -8.92
N GLY A 167 18.86 -8.98 -7.77
CA GLY A 167 19.95 -9.55 -7.03
C GLY A 167 19.61 -10.92 -6.42
N PRO A 168 20.63 -11.71 -6.06
CA PRO A 168 20.45 -13.07 -5.55
C PRO A 168 19.90 -13.12 -4.12
N VAL A 169 19.94 -12.04 -3.36
CA VAL A 169 19.44 -11.99 -1.98
C VAL A 169 18.00 -11.48 -1.98
N GLU A 170 17.05 -12.33 -1.64
CA GLU A 170 15.64 -11.95 -1.56
C GLU A 170 15.29 -11.41 -0.17
N VAL A 171 14.55 -10.30 -0.13
CA VAL A 171 13.94 -9.74 1.09
C VAL A 171 12.47 -9.43 0.86
N GLY A 172 11.63 -9.69 1.87
CA GLY A 172 10.18 -9.56 1.76
C GLY A 172 9.61 -8.47 2.68
N TYR A 173 8.88 -7.52 2.13
CA TYR A 173 8.21 -6.45 2.87
C TYR A 173 6.71 -6.52 2.65
N ASN A 174 5.94 -6.37 3.71
CA ASN A 174 4.50 -6.36 3.60
C ASN A 174 3.87 -5.31 4.53
N ALA A 175 2.63 -4.92 4.22
CA ALA A 175 1.90 -3.91 4.97
C ALA A 175 0.40 -4.21 4.99
N SER A 176 -0.31 -3.58 5.92
CA SER A 176 -1.76 -3.62 6.05
C SER A 176 -2.34 -5.05 6.15
N PHE A 177 -1.75 -5.89 7.00
CA PHE A 177 -2.38 -7.12 7.47
C PHE A 177 -3.69 -6.80 8.21
N HIS A 178 -3.67 -5.75 9.02
CA HIS A 178 -4.86 -5.26 9.70
C HIS A 178 -5.52 -4.14 8.90
N ALA A 179 -6.85 -4.18 8.85
CA ALA A 179 -7.65 -3.30 8.01
C ALA A 179 -7.55 -1.82 8.40
N ASN A 180 -7.44 -1.53 9.69
CA ASN A 180 -7.34 -0.17 10.22
C ASN A 180 -5.89 0.36 10.35
N GLU A 181 -4.94 -0.30 9.69
CA GLU A 181 -3.52 0.08 9.66
C GLU A 181 -3.08 0.49 8.24
N SER A 182 -4.03 0.98 7.43
CA SER A 182 -3.85 1.27 6.00
C SER A 182 -2.81 2.34 5.68
N ILE A 183 -2.39 3.15 6.66
CA ILE A 183 -1.30 4.13 6.50
C ILE A 183 0.04 3.47 6.16
N THR A 184 0.21 2.18 6.47
CA THR A 184 1.42 1.41 6.15
C THR A 184 1.55 1.10 4.66
N THR A 185 0.43 1.01 3.92
CA THR A 185 0.42 0.82 2.46
C THR A 185 1.19 1.92 1.72
N PRO A 186 0.89 3.23 1.89
CA PRO A 186 1.66 4.27 1.23
C PRO A 186 3.12 4.38 1.70
N VAL A 187 3.47 3.87 2.87
CA VAL A 187 4.89 3.83 3.30
C VAL A 187 5.70 2.97 2.34
N LEU A 188 5.27 1.73 2.07
CA LEU A 188 5.95 0.84 1.11
C LEU A 188 5.89 1.36 -0.32
N LEU A 189 4.74 1.89 -0.76
CA LEU A 189 4.61 2.44 -2.10
C LEU A 189 5.47 3.69 -2.31
N LYS A 190 5.60 4.55 -1.27
CA LYS A 190 6.47 5.73 -1.34
C LYS A 190 7.94 5.35 -1.38
N PHE A 191 8.33 4.34 -0.62
CA PHE A 191 9.67 3.78 -0.70
C PHE A 191 9.97 3.27 -2.11
N ALA A 192 9.07 2.47 -2.70
CA ALA A 192 9.21 1.99 -4.07
C ALA A 192 9.31 3.16 -5.07
N GLU A 193 8.41 4.16 -4.99
CA GLU A 193 8.45 5.34 -5.87
C GLU A 193 9.80 6.05 -5.82
N ARG A 194 10.30 6.34 -4.60
CA ARG A 194 11.55 7.09 -4.43
C ARG A 194 12.78 6.32 -4.89
N LEU A 195 12.79 5.01 -4.63
CA LEU A 195 13.90 4.14 -5.04
C LEU A 195 13.95 3.99 -6.56
N LEU A 196 12.78 3.78 -7.19
CA LEU A 196 12.66 3.67 -8.65
C LEU A 196 13.00 5.01 -9.36
N GLU A 197 12.56 6.13 -8.80
CA GLU A 197 12.91 7.47 -9.32
C GLU A 197 14.43 7.69 -9.24
N ALA A 198 15.06 7.37 -8.11
CA ALA A 198 16.50 7.54 -7.93
C ALA A 198 17.31 6.60 -8.84
N TYR A 199 16.83 5.38 -9.05
CA TYR A 199 17.42 4.45 -10.02
C TYR A 199 17.36 4.98 -11.45
N ALA A 200 16.18 5.47 -11.88
CA ALA A 200 16.00 6.03 -13.21
C ALA A 200 16.88 7.27 -13.46
N ASP A 201 17.01 8.11 -12.44
CA ASP A 201 17.81 9.35 -12.50
C ASP A 201 19.32 9.12 -12.24
N GLU A 202 19.76 7.87 -12.08
CA GLU A 202 21.17 7.48 -11.75
C GLU A 202 21.73 8.27 -10.56
N ARG A 203 20.90 8.53 -9.54
CA ARG A 203 21.26 9.32 -8.37
C ARG A 203 21.16 8.54 -7.08
N MET A 204 21.87 9.01 -6.07
CA MET A 204 21.75 8.45 -4.72
C MET A 204 20.34 8.66 -4.16
N TYR A 205 19.88 7.65 -3.45
CA TYR A 205 18.74 7.74 -2.55
C TYR A 205 19.22 7.47 -1.13
N GLU A 206 18.99 8.43 -0.24
CA GLU A 206 19.67 8.49 1.04
C GLU A 206 21.21 8.38 0.85
N GLU A 207 21.87 7.42 1.44
CA GLU A 207 23.33 7.26 1.35
C GLU A 207 23.78 6.13 0.40
N LEU A 208 22.86 5.58 -0.44
CA LEU A 208 23.20 4.48 -1.34
C LEU A 208 22.76 4.73 -2.79
N TYR A 209 23.41 4.04 -3.72
CA TYR A 209 23.04 3.99 -5.12
C TYR A 209 22.08 2.81 -5.35
N PRO A 210 20.84 3.05 -5.84
CA PRO A 210 19.86 1.99 -6.08
C PRO A 210 20.34 0.89 -7.04
N GLU A 211 21.22 1.21 -7.98
CA GLU A 211 21.83 0.22 -8.89
C GLU A 211 22.53 -0.89 -8.11
N ARG A 212 23.37 -0.56 -7.14
CA ARG A 212 24.07 -1.55 -6.31
C ARG A 212 23.11 -2.37 -5.47
N LEU A 213 22.09 -1.70 -4.91
CA LEU A 213 21.06 -2.40 -4.16
C LEU A 213 20.35 -3.42 -5.04
N PHE A 214 20.02 -3.07 -6.28
CA PHE A 214 19.29 -3.94 -7.22
C PHE A 214 20.16 -5.05 -7.82
N GLU A 215 21.50 -4.89 -7.84
CA GLU A 215 22.44 -5.94 -8.20
C GLU A 215 22.61 -6.99 -7.08
N GLU A 216 22.53 -6.57 -5.82
CA GLU A 216 22.72 -7.44 -4.66
C GLU A 216 21.41 -8.04 -4.14
N TYR A 217 20.29 -7.30 -4.25
CA TYR A 217 19.02 -7.66 -3.65
C TYR A 217 17.85 -7.68 -4.66
N SER A 218 16.92 -8.56 -4.40
CA SER A 218 15.55 -8.55 -4.94
C SER A 218 14.60 -8.18 -3.81
N LEU A 219 14.04 -6.96 -3.87
CA LEU A 219 13.11 -6.46 -2.86
C LEU A 219 11.68 -6.78 -3.29
N TYR A 220 10.99 -7.62 -2.54
CA TYR A 220 9.59 -7.98 -2.79
C TYR A 220 8.67 -7.25 -1.82
N LEU A 221 7.74 -6.46 -2.35
CA LEU A 221 6.78 -5.68 -1.56
C LEU A 221 5.36 -6.17 -1.81
N VAL A 222 4.64 -6.49 -0.73
CA VAL A 222 3.18 -6.72 -0.74
C VAL A 222 2.52 -5.57 0.03
N PRO A 223 2.18 -4.44 -0.64
CA PRO A 223 1.82 -3.21 0.06
C PRO A 223 0.44 -3.23 0.72
N LEU A 224 -0.42 -4.19 0.38
CA LEU A 224 -1.79 -4.28 0.91
C LEU A 224 -2.24 -5.74 1.00
N VAL A 225 -2.08 -6.34 2.17
CA VAL A 225 -2.42 -7.75 2.41
C VAL A 225 -3.92 -7.95 2.62
N ASN A 226 -4.62 -6.97 3.22
CA ASN A 226 -6.04 -7.03 3.57
C ASN A 226 -6.88 -5.99 2.81
N PRO A 227 -7.01 -6.10 1.48
CA PRO A 227 -7.68 -5.08 0.69
C PRO A 227 -9.15 -4.89 1.03
N ASP A 228 -9.90 -5.97 1.26
CA ASP A 228 -11.34 -5.91 1.53
C ASP A 228 -11.63 -5.29 2.90
N GLY A 229 -10.82 -5.61 3.91
CA GLY A 229 -10.92 -5.01 5.24
C GLY A 229 -10.56 -3.52 5.22
N VAL A 230 -9.50 -3.15 4.51
CA VAL A 230 -9.07 -1.75 4.32
C VAL A 230 -10.15 -0.95 3.59
N ASP A 231 -10.80 -1.53 2.58
CA ASP A 231 -11.91 -0.89 1.85
C ASP A 231 -13.13 -0.66 2.76
N LEU A 232 -13.39 -1.56 3.70
CA LEU A 232 -14.43 -1.39 4.72
C LEU A 232 -14.11 -0.23 5.66
N VAL A 233 -12.91 -0.20 6.22
CA VAL A 233 -12.50 0.84 7.20
C VAL A 233 -12.45 2.22 6.55
N ASN A 234 -11.90 2.32 5.34
CA ASN A 234 -11.76 3.61 4.64
C ASN A 234 -13.02 4.02 3.85
N GLY A 235 -14.13 3.31 4.00
CA GLY A 235 -15.42 3.71 3.42
C GLY A 235 -15.54 3.56 1.90
N LEU A 236 -14.72 2.73 1.26
CA LEU A 236 -14.93 2.32 -0.13
C LEU A 236 -16.01 1.25 -0.22
N LEU A 237 -16.04 0.31 0.73
CA LEU A 237 -17.06 -0.72 0.88
C LEU A 237 -18.11 -0.27 1.92
N THR A 238 -19.26 0.23 1.46
CA THR A 238 -20.34 0.79 2.30
C THR A 238 -21.70 0.11 2.12
N GLU A 239 -21.77 -0.89 1.23
CA GLU A 239 -23.03 -1.60 0.93
C GLU A 239 -22.76 -3.02 0.40
N GLY A 240 -23.80 -3.75 0.09
CA GLY A 240 -23.71 -5.09 -0.47
C GLY A 240 -23.63 -6.19 0.60
N PHE A 241 -23.41 -7.43 0.14
CA PHE A 241 -23.45 -8.63 1.01
C PHE A 241 -22.39 -8.59 2.10
N TYR A 242 -21.13 -8.32 1.74
CA TYR A 242 -20.01 -8.35 2.67
C TYR A 242 -20.08 -7.22 3.69
N TYR A 243 -20.48 -6.01 3.28
CA TYR A 243 -20.73 -4.91 4.22
C TYR A 243 -21.77 -5.27 5.27
N ARG A 244 -22.96 -5.77 4.83
CA ARG A 244 -24.01 -6.21 5.77
C ARG A 244 -23.55 -7.33 6.69
N ARG A 245 -22.68 -8.23 6.20
CA ARG A 245 -22.07 -9.28 7.03
C ARG A 245 -21.14 -8.67 8.08
N ALA A 246 -20.27 -7.72 7.70
CA ALA A 246 -19.37 -7.04 8.63
C ALA A 246 -20.17 -6.28 9.72
N VAL A 247 -21.21 -5.54 9.37
CA VAL A 247 -22.13 -4.89 10.32
C VAL A 247 -22.73 -5.88 11.30
N ARG A 248 -23.18 -7.05 10.83
CA ARG A 248 -23.73 -8.11 11.70
C ARG A 248 -22.67 -8.69 12.65
N ILE A 249 -21.45 -8.90 12.18
CA ILE A 249 -20.34 -9.35 13.02
C ILE A 249 -20.06 -8.28 14.08
N ALA A 250 -19.89 -7.02 13.69
CA ALA A 250 -19.62 -5.90 14.58
C ALA A 250 -20.69 -5.72 15.67
N SER A 251 -21.96 -5.94 15.34
CA SER A 251 -23.05 -5.86 16.31
C SER A 251 -22.95 -6.83 17.47
N GLY A 252 -22.17 -7.90 17.32
CA GLY A 252 -21.85 -8.84 18.39
C GLY A 252 -20.69 -8.42 19.31
N PHE A 253 -20.05 -7.26 19.00
CA PHE A 253 -18.90 -6.70 19.73
C PHE A 253 -19.07 -5.17 19.87
N PRO A 254 -20.06 -4.71 20.64
CA PRO A 254 -20.47 -3.29 20.68
C PRO A 254 -19.39 -2.36 21.25
N ASP A 255 -18.43 -2.89 22.00
CA ASP A 255 -17.33 -2.12 22.56
C ASP A 255 -16.21 -1.82 21.56
N ILE A 256 -16.27 -2.42 20.37
CA ILE A 256 -15.32 -2.18 19.27
C ILE A 256 -15.96 -1.21 18.27
N PRO A 257 -15.41 0.01 18.10
CA PRO A 257 -15.95 0.98 17.13
C PRO A 257 -16.01 0.42 15.72
N PHE A 258 -17.13 0.62 15.02
CA PHE A 258 -17.28 0.20 13.64
C PHE A 258 -17.41 1.41 12.72
N PRO A 259 -16.66 1.49 11.61
CA PRO A 259 -15.67 0.50 11.13
C PRO A 259 -14.25 0.65 11.71
N ASP A 260 -13.91 1.71 12.44
CA ASP A 260 -12.54 2.11 12.81
C ASP A 260 -11.77 1.05 13.63
N GLY A 261 -12.49 0.30 14.48
CA GLY A 261 -11.90 -0.80 15.26
C GLY A 261 -11.73 -2.12 14.50
N TRP A 262 -12.10 -2.17 13.19
CA TRP A 262 -12.03 -3.39 12.39
C TRP A 262 -10.59 -3.68 11.92
N LYS A 263 -9.96 -4.71 12.48
CA LYS A 263 -8.62 -5.20 12.10
C LYS A 263 -8.68 -6.40 11.15
N ALA A 264 -9.70 -7.23 11.29
CA ALA A 264 -9.87 -8.49 10.59
C ALA A 264 -10.01 -8.33 9.06
N ASN A 265 -9.95 -9.45 8.33
CA ASN A 265 -10.42 -9.48 6.95
C ASN A 265 -11.95 -9.32 6.90
N ILE A 266 -12.52 -9.26 5.70
CA ILE A 266 -13.97 -9.03 5.53
C ILE A 266 -14.86 -10.15 6.09
N GLN A 267 -14.29 -11.31 6.41
CA GLN A 267 -14.99 -12.42 7.05
C GLN A 267 -14.93 -12.38 8.58
N GLY A 268 -14.18 -11.44 9.16
CA GLY A 268 -13.98 -11.33 10.59
C GLY A 268 -12.92 -12.30 11.12
N VAL A 269 -11.89 -12.59 10.34
CA VAL A 269 -10.71 -13.39 10.72
C VAL A 269 -9.50 -12.46 10.78
N ASP A 270 -8.78 -12.48 11.90
CA ASP A 270 -7.54 -11.72 12.06
C ASP A 270 -6.41 -12.40 11.30
N LEU A 271 -5.93 -11.74 10.23
CA LEU A 271 -4.95 -12.32 9.31
C LEU A 271 -3.59 -12.59 9.97
N ASN A 272 -3.22 -11.80 10.96
CA ASN A 272 -1.96 -11.96 11.69
C ASN A 272 -2.05 -12.96 12.85
N LEU A 273 -3.13 -13.75 12.91
CA LEU A 273 -3.35 -14.88 13.81
C LEU A 273 -3.62 -16.19 13.05
N GLN A 274 -3.16 -16.29 11.80
CA GLN A 274 -3.47 -17.38 10.90
C GLN A 274 -2.29 -18.33 10.61
N PHE A 275 -1.08 -17.98 11.06
CA PHE A 275 0.12 -18.73 10.70
C PHE A 275 0.43 -19.86 11.69
N PRO A 276 1.04 -20.98 11.22
CA PRO A 276 1.27 -22.17 12.04
C PRO A 276 2.48 -22.04 12.97
N ALA A 277 2.50 -21.01 13.81
CA ALA A 277 3.48 -20.80 14.89
C ALA A 277 2.74 -20.66 16.22
N GLY A 278 2.54 -21.77 16.92
CA GLY A 278 1.78 -21.78 18.17
C GLY A 278 0.29 -21.43 18.01
N TRP A 279 -0.33 -21.74 16.88
CA TRP A 279 -1.72 -21.36 16.57
C TRP A 279 -2.75 -21.89 17.61
N ASP A 280 -2.56 -23.10 18.13
CA ASP A 280 -3.45 -23.64 19.16
C ASP A 280 -3.37 -22.83 20.45
N MET A 281 -2.21 -22.28 20.79
CA MET A 281 -2.05 -21.39 21.93
C MET A 281 -2.72 -20.03 21.67
N ALA A 282 -2.54 -19.45 20.49
CA ALA A 282 -3.27 -18.24 20.08
C ALA A 282 -4.79 -18.46 20.19
N LYS A 283 -5.30 -19.58 19.68
CA LYS A 283 -6.71 -19.95 19.77
C LYS A 283 -7.21 -20.03 21.20
N LYS A 284 -6.47 -20.72 22.07
CA LYS A 284 -6.83 -20.81 23.48
C LYS A 284 -6.94 -19.43 24.13
N ILE A 285 -5.91 -18.60 23.98
CA ILE A 285 -5.86 -17.24 24.56
C ILE A 285 -7.01 -16.39 24.03
N LYS A 286 -7.22 -16.34 22.71
CA LYS A 286 -8.25 -15.49 22.11
C LYS A 286 -9.67 -15.98 22.42
N PHE A 287 -9.88 -17.28 22.53
CA PHE A 287 -11.18 -17.83 22.93
C PHE A 287 -11.52 -17.52 24.39
N GLU A 288 -10.54 -17.57 25.29
CA GLU A 288 -10.70 -17.15 26.69
C GLU A 288 -11.02 -15.64 26.80
N GLN A 289 -10.52 -14.82 25.86
CA GLN A 289 -10.84 -13.39 25.73
C GLN A 289 -12.21 -13.11 25.07
N GLY A 290 -12.95 -14.15 24.63
CA GLY A 290 -14.28 -14.00 24.02
C GLY A 290 -14.29 -13.97 22.50
N TYR A 291 -13.13 -14.06 21.81
CA TYR A 291 -13.01 -14.06 20.36
C TYR A 291 -13.09 -15.50 19.79
N ASN A 292 -14.18 -16.20 20.04
CA ASN A 292 -14.40 -17.60 19.65
C ASN A 292 -15.26 -17.77 18.38
N ARG A 293 -15.59 -16.66 17.72
CA ARG A 293 -16.37 -16.58 16.47
C ARG A 293 -15.86 -15.40 15.64
N PRO A 294 -16.27 -15.30 14.36
CA PRO A 294 -15.93 -14.12 13.54
C PRO A 294 -16.15 -12.81 14.30
N ALA A 295 -15.11 -11.97 14.33
CA ALA A 295 -15.05 -10.75 15.12
C ALA A 295 -14.35 -9.63 14.32
N PRO A 296 -14.53 -8.36 14.70
CA PRO A 296 -13.79 -7.26 14.09
C PRO A 296 -12.27 -7.38 14.26
N ARG A 297 -11.79 -8.15 15.24
CA ARG A 297 -10.37 -8.40 15.53
C ARG A 297 -10.20 -9.66 16.37
N ASP A 298 -8.99 -10.14 16.48
CA ASP A 298 -8.56 -11.20 17.42
C ASP A 298 -9.17 -12.60 17.20
N TYR A 299 -10.02 -12.81 16.20
CA TYR A 299 -10.52 -14.15 15.88
C TYR A 299 -9.52 -14.89 14.98
N VAL A 300 -8.99 -15.98 15.48
CA VAL A 300 -7.93 -16.78 14.84
C VAL A 300 -8.41 -17.66 13.66
N GLY A 301 -9.71 -17.67 13.35
CA GLY A 301 -10.30 -18.61 12.39
C GLY A 301 -10.61 -19.98 12.97
N GLN A 302 -11.02 -20.93 12.14
CA GLN A 302 -11.31 -22.31 12.55
C GLN A 302 -10.06 -23.20 12.58
N THR A 303 -9.18 -22.97 11.59
CA THR A 303 -7.88 -23.62 11.42
C THR A 303 -6.84 -22.58 11.06
N PRO A 304 -5.54 -22.84 11.21
CA PRO A 304 -4.53 -21.99 10.60
C PRO A 304 -4.73 -21.94 9.08
N LEU A 305 -4.32 -20.85 8.45
CA LEU A 305 -4.42 -20.64 7.00
C LEU A 305 -5.83 -20.93 6.44
N SER A 306 -6.86 -20.40 7.09
CA SER A 306 -8.27 -20.66 6.74
C SER A 306 -8.88 -19.64 5.78
N VAL A 307 -8.14 -18.59 5.42
CA VAL A 307 -8.61 -17.50 4.55
C VAL A 307 -7.62 -17.22 3.42
N PRO A 308 -8.11 -16.78 2.25
CA PRO A 308 -7.29 -16.69 1.04
C PRO A 308 -6.10 -15.73 1.17
N GLU A 309 -6.24 -14.64 1.90
CA GLU A 309 -5.18 -13.65 2.09
C GLU A 309 -3.98 -14.25 2.85
N SER A 310 -4.24 -14.99 3.92
CA SER A 310 -3.19 -15.64 4.72
C SER A 310 -2.55 -16.81 3.95
N ILE A 311 -3.35 -17.58 3.19
CA ILE A 311 -2.83 -18.62 2.29
C ILE A 311 -1.90 -18.01 1.24
N ALA A 312 -2.33 -16.91 0.61
CA ALA A 312 -1.53 -16.23 -0.42
C ALA A 312 -0.17 -15.76 0.12
N MET A 313 -0.16 -15.14 1.31
CA MET A 313 1.10 -14.73 1.97
C MET A 313 1.98 -15.91 2.35
N PHE A 314 1.38 -17.00 2.85
CA PHE A 314 2.08 -18.21 3.21
C PHE A 314 2.74 -18.86 1.98
N ASP A 315 1.97 -19.07 0.90
CA ASP A 315 2.46 -19.68 -0.33
C ASP A 315 3.50 -18.79 -1.03
N PHE A 316 3.28 -17.48 -1.05
CA PHE A 316 4.25 -16.52 -1.57
C PHE A 316 5.60 -16.65 -0.85
N THR A 317 5.59 -16.62 0.47
CA THR A 317 6.81 -16.73 1.28
C THR A 317 7.50 -18.08 1.08
N ARG A 318 6.74 -19.15 0.93
CA ARG A 318 7.30 -20.49 0.69
C ARG A 318 7.89 -20.71 -0.70
N ASN A 319 7.50 -19.89 -1.66
CA ASN A 319 8.01 -19.93 -3.02
C ASN A 319 9.24 -19.02 -3.22
N HIS A 320 9.68 -18.34 -2.16
CA HIS A 320 10.85 -17.48 -2.13
C HIS A 320 11.87 -17.93 -1.08
N ASP A 321 13.11 -17.52 -1.23
CA ASP A 321 14.20 -17.77 -0.28
C ASP A 321 14.53 -16.52 0.53
N PHE A 322 13.52 -15.87 1.13
CA PHE A 322 13.70 -14.64 1.87
C PHE A 322 14.74 -14.77 2.99
N SER A 323 15.77 -13.94 2.93
CA SER A 323 16.80 -13.82 3.97
C SER A 323 16.30 -13.03 5.19
N LEU A 324 15.31 -12.14 4.97
CA LEU A 324 14.71 -11.27 5.97
C LEU A 324 13.30 -10.87 5.54
N ILE A 325 12.39 -10.70 6.53
CA ILE A 325 11.08 -10.11 6.27
C ILE A 325 10.79 -8.93 7.21
N LEU A 326 10.06 -7.93 6.67
CA LEU A 326 9.48 -6.81 7.41
C LEU A 326 7.96 -6.82 7.28
N ALA A 327 7.25 -6.85 8.41
CA ALA A 327 5.80 -6.73 8.47
C ALA A 327 5.43 -5.38 9.12
N TYR A 328 4.89 -4.46 8.33
CA TYR A 328 4.49 -3.15 8.79
C TYR A 328 3.09 -3.16 9.39
N HIS A 329 3.01 -2.73 10.63
CA HIS A 329 1.82 -2.54 11.45
C HIS A 329 1.78 -1.12 12.02
N THR A 330 0.75 -0.81 12.74
CA THR A 330 0.61 0.35 13.62
C THR A 330 -0.03 -0.11 14.93
N GLN A 331 0.32 0.42 16.05
CA GLN A 331 1.08 1.60 16.38
C GLN A 331 1.96 1.34 17.62
N GLY A 332 2.88 2.30 17.93
CA GLY A 332 3.66 2.24 19.18
C GLY A 332 5.11 2.69 19.03
N GLU A 333 5.61 2.90 17.80
CA GLU A 333 7.02 3.14 17.49
C GLU A 333 7.92 2.03 18.09
N VAL A 334 7.57 0.76 17.80
CA VAL A 334 8.19 -0.44 18.38
C VAL A 334 8.63 -1.40 17.26
N ILE A 335 9.71 -2.11 17.53
CA ILE A 335 10.26 -3.19 16.69
C ILE A 335 10.22 -4.49 17.48
N TYR A 336 9.39 -5.44 17.02
CA TYR A 336 9.40 -6.81 17.50
C TYR A 336 10.25 -7.66 16.59
N TRP A 337 11.23 -8.41 17.13
CA TRP A 337 12.33 -9.00 16.38
C TRP A 337 12.59 -10.48 16.63
N LYS A 338 11.95 -11.09 17.63
CA LYS A 338 12.09 -12.51 17.98
C LYS A 338 10.74 -13.20 18.13
N TYR A 339 10.74 -14.51 18.20
CA TYR A 339 9.58 -15.34 18.49
C TYR A 339 9.85 -16.20 19.72
N LEU A 340 9.15 -15.94 20.82
CA LEU A 340 9.42 -16.58 22.10
C LEU A 340 10.91 -16.50 22.45
N ASP A 341 11.55 -17.66 22.65
CA ASP A 341 13.00 -17.75 22.91
C ASP A 341 13.84 -17.95 21.64
N GLU A 342 13.23 -17.92 20.44
CA GLU A 342 13.93 -18.06 19.17
C GLU A 342 14.47 -16.71 18.71
N GLU A 343 15.80 -16.64 18.62
CA GLU A 343 16.59 -15.48 18.23
C GLU A 343 17.50 -15.85 17.05
N PRO A 344 17.05 -15.69 15.78
CA PRO A 344 17.89 -16.02 14.63
C PRO A 344 19.20 -15.27 14.63
N GLU A 345 20.23 -15.86 14.03
CA GLU A 345 21.58 -15.27 13.99
C GLU A 345 21.52 -13.85 13.35
N GLY A 346 22.11 -12.89 14.03
CA GLY A 346 22.16 -11.49 13.58
C GLY A 346 20.88 -10.69 13.77
N ALA A 347 19.73 -11.32 14.10
CA ALA A 347 18.44 -10.62 14.22
C ALA A 347 18.48 -9.45 15.21
N ARG A 348 19.09 -9.65 16.38
CA ARG A 348 19.21 -8.57 17.37
C ARG A 348 20.05 -7.40 16.87
N ARG A 349 21.19 -7.65 16.19
CA ARG A 349 22.07 -6.61 15.64
C ARG A 349 21.32 -5.77 14.59
N ILE A 350 20.50 -6.40 13.75
CA ILE A 350 19.69 -5.72 12.75
C ILE A 350 18.59 -4.90 13.45
N ALA A 351 17.92 -5.43 14.48
CA ALA A 351 16.94 -4.67 15.27
C ALA A 351 17.58 -3.43 15.93
N GLU A 352 18.80 -3.54 16.47
CA GLU A 352 19.53 -2.41 17.04
C GLU A 352 19.87 -1.35 15.98
N TYR A 353 20.21 -1.77 14.75
CA TYR A 353 20.35 -0.85 13.62
C TYR A 353 19.03 -0.16 13.28
N PHE A 354 17.95 -0.91 13.17
CA PHE A 354 16.61 -0.36 12.89
C PHE A 354 16.18 0.65 13.95
N ALA A 355 16.41 0.33 15.23
CA ALA A 355 16.11 1.25 16.33
C ALA A 355 16.94 2.55 16.24
N LYS A 356 18.21 2.44 15.86
CA LYS A 356 19.10 3.60 15.69
C LYS A 356 18.64 4.53 14.58
N VAL A 357 18.20 3.99 13.44
CA VAL A 357 17.84 4.81 12.26
C VAL A 357 16.41 5.33 12.34
N SER A 358 15.50 4.65 13.02
CA SER A 358 14.10 5.04 13.18
C SER A 358 13.79 5.82 14.45
N GLY A 359 14.57 5.60 15.50
CA GLY A 359 14.25 6.06 16.86
C GLY A 359 13.22 5.16 17.57
N TYR A 360 12.81 4.05 16.95
CA TYR A 360 11.83 3.12 17.54
C TYR A 360 12.47 2.25 18.62
N ARG A 361 11.65 1.78 19.57
CA ARG A 361 12.10 0.91 20.65
C ARG A 361 12.12 -0.55 20.20
N ILE A 362 13.09 -1.29 20.71
CA ILE A 362 13.11 -2.76 20.55
C ILE A 362 12.36 -3.36 21.73
N GLU A 363 11.36 -4.17 21.45
CA GLU A 363 10.59 -4.86 22.49
C GLU A 363 10.35 -6.33 22.13
N GLU A 364 9.98 -7.11 23.14
CA GLU A 364 9.51 -8.47 22.97
C GLU A 364 7.98 -8.46 22.77
N THR A 365 7.49 -9.32 21.88
CA THR A 365 6.05 -9.42 21.66
C THR A 365 5.34 -9.83 22.95
N PRO A 366 4.30 -9.11 23.40
CA PRO A 366 3.54 -9.49 24.58
C PRO A 366 2.99 -10.93 24.47
N ALA A 367 3.05 -11.70 25.55
CA ALA A 367 2.65 -13.12 25.56
C ALA A 367 1.22 -13.38 25.03
N ALA A 368 0.30 -12.42 25.20
CA ALA A 368 -1.08 -12.52 24.69
C ALA A 368 -1.18 -12.36 23.15
N SER A 369 -0.13 -11.85 22.49
CA SER A 369 -0.06 -11.58 21.05
C SER A 369 1.14 -12.25 20.36
N GLY A 370 1.91 -13.05 21.09
CA GLY A 370 3.16 -13.66 20.63
C GLY A 370 3.00 -15.01 19.95
N TYR A 371 1.85 -15.26 19.31
CA TYR A 371 1.59 -16.54 18.62
C TYR A 371 0.82 -16.32 17.32
N ALA A 372 1.07 -17.20 16.37
CA ALA A 372 0.37 -17.29 15.09
C ALA A 372 0.49 -16.08 14.17
N GLY A 373 1.41 -15.16 14.44
CA GLY A 373 1.76 -14.03 13.56
C GLY A 373 2.58 -14.47 12.36
N TYR A 374 2.56 -13.66 11.29
CA TYR A 374 3.36 -13.91 10.08
C TYR A 374 4.87 -13.91 10.39
N LYS A 375 5.36 -12.89 11.12
CA LYS A 375 6.74 -12.81 11.58
C LYS A 375 7.11 -14.01 12.46
N ASP A 376 6.21 -14.40 13.38
CA ASP A 376 6.44 -15.50 14.31
C ASP A 376 6.65 -16.82 13.56
N TRP A 377 5.77 -17.09 12.57
CA TRP A 377 5.90 -18.24 11.70
C TRP A 377 7.19 -18.21 10.87
N PHE A 378 7.56 -17.05 10.32
CA PHE A 378 8.78 -16.92 9.53
C PHE A 378 10.03 -17.24 10.35
N ILE A 379 10.14 -16.69 11.55
CA ILE A 379 11.24 -16.98 12.48
C ILE A 379 11.24 -18.47 12.84
N ASN A 380 10.13 -19.01 13.31
CA ASN A 380 10.04 -20.39 13.78
C ASN A 380 10.32 -21.44 12.69
N PHE A 381 9.91 -21.15 11.44
CA PHE A 381 10.04 -22.12 10.34
C PHE A 381 11.38 -22.01 9.61
N TYR A 382 11.91 -20.81 9.40
CA TYR A 382 13.11 -20.57 8.61
C TYR A 382 14.38 -20.31 9.45
N ASP A 383 14.24 -20.03 10.74
CA ASP A 383 15.32 -19.56 11.62
C ASP A 383 16.08 -18.37 11.01
N ARG A 384 15.31 -17.41 10.47
CA ARG A 384 15.81 -16.19 9.80
C ARG A 384 15.21 -14.94 10.41
N PRO A 385 15.92 -13.78 10.30
CA PRO A 385 15.45 -12.50 10.83
C PRO A 385 14.09 -12.08 10.27
N GLY A 386 13.12 -11.88 11.16
CA GLY A 386 11.80 -11.37 10.84
C GLY A 386 11.39 -10.29 11.83
N TYR A 387 10.79 -9.21 11.32
CA TYR A 387 10.44 -8.06 12.14
C TYR A 387 9.00 -7.64 11.95
N THR A 388 8.35 -7.28 13.06
CA THR A 388 7.13 -6.47 13.03
C THR A 388 7.50 -5.04 13.41
N ILE A 389 7.16 -4.10 12.56
CA ILE A 389 7.40 -2.67 12.75
C ILE A 389 6.05 -2.02 13.09
N GLU A 390 5.88 -1.60 14.33
CA GLU A 390 4.69 -0.89 14.81
C GLU A 390 4.87 0.62 14.62
N ALA A 391 4.52 1.13 13.46
CA ALA A 391 4.80 2.50 13.05
C ALA A 391 3.79 3.53 13.59
N GLY A 392 4.26 4.72 13.97
CA GLY A 392 3.44 5.83 14.43
C GLY A 392 2.88 5.66 15.85
N LEU A 393 2.12 6.67 16.30
CA LEU A 393 1.59 6.74 17.66
C LEU A 393 0.11 7.14 17.66
N GLY A 394 -0.65 6.67 18.65
CA GLY A 394 -2.05 7.05 18.88
C GLY A 394 -3.01 5.89 18.79
N GLU A 395 -4.19 6.11 18.23
CA GLU A 395 -5.25 5.11 18.04
C GLU A 395 -5.48 4.85 16.57
N ASN A 396 -5.66 3.58 16.20
CA ASN A 396 -5.95 3.17 14.83
C ASN A 396 -7.43 3.42 14.47
N PRO A 397 -7.71 3.88 13.23
CA PRO A 397 -6.76 4.21 12.15
C PRO A 397 -5.95 5.47 12.43
N LEU A 398 -4.64 5.40 12.25
CA LEU A 398 -3.80 6.59 12.41
C LEU A 398 -4.15 7.65 11.36
N PRO A 399 -4.20 8.94 11.74
CA PRO A 399 -4.47 10.03 10.81
C PRO A 399 -3.34 10.19 9.79
N MET A 400 -3.70 10.52 8.53
CA MET A 400 -2.74 10.65 7.43
C MET A 400 -1.69 11.74 7.63
N GLU A 401 -1.92 12.69 8.52
CA GLU A 401 -0.96 13.72 8.93
C GLU A 401 0.32 13.13 9.52
N GLN A 402 0.25 11.91 10.08
CA GLN A 402 1.43 11.19 10.58
C GLN A 402 2.28 10.56 9.47
N PHE A 403 1.76 10.44 8.24
CA PHE A 403 2.44 9.73 7.15
C PHE A 403 3.87 10.22 6.92
N SER A 404 4.07 11.54 6.84
CA SER A 404 5.38 12.11 6.54
C SER A 404 6.43 11.78 7.61
N LYS A 405 6.01 11.78 8.90
CA LYS A 405 6.88 11.37 10.01
C LYS A 405 7.16 9.87 9.95
N ILE A 406 6.11 9.05 9.83
CA ILE A 406 6.24 7.59 9.75
C ILE A 406 7.18 7.20 8.59
N TYR A 407 7.01 7.79 7.41
CA TYR A 407 7.87 7.50 6.27
C TYR A 407 9.33 7.87 6.55
N LYS A 408 9.57 9.07 7.08
CA LYS A 408 10.91 9.55 7.42
C LYS A 408 11.60 8.65 8.46
N ASP A 409 10.87 8.23 9.49
CA ASP A 409 11.42 7.38 10.55
C ASP A 409 11.80 5.97 9.99
N ASN A 410 11.08 5.50 8.96
CA ASN A 410 11.21 4.12 8.48
C ASN A 410 12.05 3.96 7.21
N VAL A 411 12.43 5.02 6.53
CA VAL A 411 13.22 4.90 5.29
C VAL A 411 14.55 4.17 5.50
N GLY A 412 15.22 4.40 6.64
CA GLY A 412 16.45 3.71 6.98
C GLY A 412 16.27 2.24 7.41
N ILE A 413 15.05 1.82 7.77
CA ILE A 413 14.70 0.41 8.00
C ILE A 413 14.51 -0.33 6.67
N LEU A 414 13.95 0.36 5.67
CA LEU A 414 13.62 -0.18 4.35
C LEU A 414 14.84 -0.31 3.42
N LEU A 415 15.94 0.39 3.74
CA LEU A 415 17.23 0.35 3.06
C LEU A 415 18.23 -0.57 3.76
#